data_2e39ba39baac157fe6cc50b6ed760edf
#
_entry.id   2e39ba39baac157fe6cc50b6ed760edf
#
_cell.length_a   1.000
_cell.length_b   1.000
_cell.length_c   1.000
_cell.angle_alpha   90.00
_cell.angle_beta   90.00
_cell.angle_gamma   90.00
#
_symmetry.space_group_name_H-M   'P 1'
#
loop_
_entity.id
_entity.type
_entity.pdbx_description
1 polymer ?
#
loop_
_entity_poly.entity_id
_entity_poly.type
_entity_poly.pdbx_seq_one_letter_code
_entity_poly.pdbx_strand_id
1 'polypeptide(L)'
;MAYIDFLTEIHKRSKRDYLARVNEFPKAEAAKIAKRFDKDYWDGDRKVGYGGYRYDGRWFPVAQAIAKHYGIKKGDRILDVGCGKGFLLHEFTRAVPGGEVAGIDISTYAI
;
A
#
# COMPACT_ATOMS: atom_id res chain seq x y z
N MET A 1 -11.37 9.78 19.23
CA MET A 1 -10.13 9.64 18.45
C MET A 1 -10.21 10.55 17.23
N ALA A 2 -9.24 11.41 17.03
CA ALA A 2 -9.24 12.31 15.88
C ALA A 2 -8.73 11.56 14.62
N TYR A 3 -9.40 11.79 13.50
CA TYR A 3 -8.92 11.31 12.21
C TYR A 3 -7.71 12.13 11.76
N ILE A 4 -6.68 11.43 11.28
CA ILE A 4 -5.48 12.06 10.76
C ILE A 4 -5.25 11.56 9.33
N ASP A 5 -5.12 12.49 8.39
CA ASP A 5 -4.95 12.17 6.98
C ASP A 5 -3.47 12.23 6.59
N PHE A 6 -2.91 11.08 6.22
CA PHE A 6 -1.56 10.95 5.70
C PHE A 6 -1.51 10.67 4.18
N LEU A 7 -2.66 10.46 3.54
CA LEU A 7 -2.73 9.86 2.22
C LEU A 7 -3.27 10.78 1.12
N THR A 8 -4.05 11.80 1.45
CA THR A 8 -4.73 12.64 0.45
C THR A 8 -3.73 13.25 -0.55
N GLU A 9 -2.57 13.70 -0.10
CA GLU A 9 -1.60 14.35 -0.97
C GLU A 9 -1.07 13.41 -2.07
N ILE A 10 -0.85 12.14 -1.77
CA ILE A 10 -0.42 11.18 -2.79
C ILE A 10 -1.57 10.75 -3.69
N HIS A 11 -2.80 10.68 -3.18
CA HIS A 11 -3.97 10.30 -3.96
C HIS A 11 -4.41 11.39 -4.94
N LYS A 12 -4.18 12.65 -4.67
CA LYS A 12 -4.46 13.77 -5.58
C LYS A 12 -3.73 13.65 -6.91
N ARG A 13 -2.62 12.94 -6.97
CA ARG A 13 -1.82 12.72 -8.17
C ARG A 13 -2.38 11.63 -9.07
N SER A 14 -3.36 10.86 -8.60
CA SER A 14 -3.95 9.74 -9.34
C SER A 14 -5.25 10.18 -10.00
N LYS A 15 -5.31 10.07 -11.34
CA LYS A 15 -6.54 10.26 -12.12
C LYS A 15 -7.03 8.90 -12.60
N ARG A 16 -8.24 8.51 -12.21
CA ARG A 16 -8.83 7.22 -12.59
C ARG A 16 -10.26 7.39 -13.05
N ASP A 17 -10.60 6.79 -14.19
CA ASP A 17 -11.97 6.69 -14.66
C ASP A 17 -12.59 5.38 -14.11
N TYR A 18 -13.21 5.48 -12.94
CA TYR A 18 -13.81 4.32 -12.28
C TYR A 18 -15.03 3.79 -13.02
N LEU A 19 -15.81 4.67 -13.67
CA LEU A 19 -17.00 4.27 -14.42
C LEU A 19 -16.63 3.44 -15.64
N ALA A 20 -15.65 3.89 -16.43
CA ALA A 20 -15.15 3.14 -17.58
C ALA A 20 -14.63 1.76 -17.16
N ARG A 21 -13.94 1.66 -16.03
CA ARG A 21 -13.42 0.38 -15.51
C ARG A 21 -14.53 -0.60 -15.14
N VAL A 22 -15.61 -0.12 -14.51
CA VAL A 22 -16.78 -0.95 -14.18
C VAL A 22 -17.50 -1.42 -15.45
N ASN A 23 -17.62 -0.56 -16.46
CA ASN A 23 -18.27 -0.92 -17.72
C ASN A 23 -17.46 -1.91 -18.57
N GLU A 24 -16.12 -1.83 -18.52
CA GLU A 24 -15.23 -2.73 -19.24
C GLU A 24 -15.17 -4.12 -18.63
N PHE A 25 -15.24 -4.21 -17.31
CA PHE A 25 -15.09 -5.47 -16.58
C PHE A 25 -15.99 -5.51 -15.35
N PRO A 26 -16.92 -6.47 -15.26
CA PRO A 26 -17.86 -6.55 -14.16
C PRO A 26 -17.17 -6.58 -12.81
N LYS A 27 -17.55 -5.70 -11.91
CA LYS A 27 -16.98 -5.54 -10.60
C LYS A 27 -17.01 -6.83 -9.75
N ALA A 28 -18.08 -7.62 -9.89
CA ALA A 28 -18.22 -8.88 -9.17
C ALA A 28 -17.15 -9.92 -9.58
N GLU A 29 -16.85 -10.01 -10.88
CA GLU A 29 -15.81 -10.91 -11.40
C GLU A 29 -14.41 -10.42 -11.00
N ALA A 30 -14.17 -9.11 -11.12
CA ALA A 30 -12.91 -8.51 -10.66
C ALA A 30 -12.69 -8.79 -9.19
N ALA A 31 -13.71 -8.69 -8.35
CA ALA A 31 -13.62 -8.95 -6.92
C ALA A 31 -13.28 -10.43 -6.60
N LYS A 32 -13.82 -11.38 -7.37
CA LYS A 32 -13.48 -12.81 -7.19
C LYS A 32 -11.99 -13.07 -7.39
N ILE A 33 -11.39 -12.47 -8.42
CA ILE A 33 -9.98 -12.60 -8.72
C ILE A 33 -9.14 -11.83 -7.68
N ALA A 34 -9.54 -10.62 -7.36
CA ALA A 34 -8.83 -9.77 -6.40
C ALA A 34 -8.75 -10.39 -5.00
N LYS A 35 -9.82 -11.05 -4.54
CA LYS A 35 -9.88 -11.69 -3.21
C LYS A 35 -8.92 -12.85 -3.02
N ARG A 36 -8.32 -13.36 -4.09
CA ARG A 36 -7.28 -14.38 -3.98
C ARG A 36 -5.96 -13.81 -3.47
N PHE A 37 -5.74 -12.51 -3.62
CA PHE A 37 -4.52 -11.79 -3.24
C PHE A 37 -3.23 -12.48 -3.73
N ASP A 38 -3.30 -13.09 -4.91
CA ASP A 38 -2.19 -13.78 -5.56
C ASP A 38 -1.58 -12.92 -6.69
N LYS A 39 -0.89 -13.58 -7.63
CA LYS A 39 -0.23 -12.90 -8.76
C LYS A 39 -1.17 -11.97 -9.53
N ASP A 40 -2.40 -12.39 -9.80
CA ASP A 40 -3.34 -11.57 -10.59
C ASP A 40 -3.71 -10.28 -9.87
N TYR A 41 -3.83 -10.30 -8.55
CA TYR A 41 -4.08 -9.11 -7.75
C TYR A 41 -2.90 -8.14 -7.78
N TRP A 42 -1.68 -8.63 -7.58
CA TRP A 42 -0.50 -7.78 -7.42
C TRP A 42 0.12 -7.37 -8.77
N ASP A 43 0.28 -8.32 -9.68
CA ASP A 43 1.02 -8.13 -10.93
C ASP A 43 0.20 -8.46 -12.19
N GLY A 44 -1.09 -8.73 -12.05
CA GLY A 44 -2.00 -8.92 -13.17
C GLY A 44 -2.58 -7.60 -13.70
N ASP A 45 -3.72 -7.69 -14.37
CA ASP A 45 -4.41 -6.52 -14.90
C ASP A 45 -4.93 -5.62 -13.78
N ARG A 46 -4.88 -4.31 -13.97
CA ARG A 46 -5.40 -3.33 -12.99
C ARG A 46 -6.90 -3.48 -12.70
N LYS A 47 -7.65 -4.12 -13.59
CA LYS A 47 -9.08 -4.41 -13.36
C LYS A 47 -9.29 -5.30 -12.14
N VAL A 48 -8.32 -6.11 -11.78
CA VAL A 48 -8.40 -7.08 -10.69
C VAL A 48 -7.48 -6.75 -9.50
N GLY A 49 -6.72 -5.65 -9.56
CA GLY A 49 -5.84 -5.27 -8.45
C GLY A 49 -4.85 -4.17 -8.78
N TYR A 50 -3.62 -4.34 -8.33
CA TYR A 50 -2.56 -3.34 -8.44
C TYR A 50 -2.03 -3.11 -9.85
N GLY A 51 -2.10 -4.11 -10.74
CA GLY A 51 -1.73 -3.95 -12.13
C GLY A 51 -0.23 -3.89 -12.40
N GLY A 52 0.55 -4.70 -11.74
CA GLY A 52 1.99 -4.75 -11.94
C GLY A 52 2.71 -3.48 -11.49
N TYR A 53 2.36 -2.97 -10.36
CA TYR A 53 2.85 -1.69 -9.85
C TYR A 53 4.38 -1.69 -9.69
N ARG A 54 5.02 -0.75 -10.38
CA ARG A 54 6.44 -0.47 -10.16
C ARG A 54 6.57 0.64 -9.12
N TYR A 55 7.26 0.35 -8.02
CA TYR A 55 7.39 1.29 -6.92
C TYR A 55 8.26 2.50 -7.29
N ASP A 56 7.75 3.70 -7.01
CA ASP A 56 8.38 4.98 -7.37
C ASP A 56 8.78 5.84 -6.16
N GLY A 57 8.72 5.28 -4.96
CA GLY A 57 9.07 6.01 -3.73
C GLY A 57 7.97 6.89 -3.14
N ARG A 58 6.75 6.84 -3.68
CA ARG A 58 5.64 7.73 -3.25
C ARG A 58 5.25 7.60 -1.78
N TRP A 59 5.56 6.48 -1.15
CA TRP A 59 5.22 6.25 0.25
C TRP A 59 6.21 6.86 1.24
N PHE A 60 7.36 7.37 0.77
CA PHE A 60 8.35 7.98 1.66
C PHE A 60 7.81 9.19 2.43
N PRO A 61 7.15 10.17 1.79
CA PRO A 61 6.54 11.29 2.53
C PRO A 61 5.49 10.84 3.55
N VAL A 62 4.76 9.76 3.25
CA VAL A 62 3.78 9.19 4.19
C VAL A 62 4.47 8.62 5.41
N ALA A 63 5.50 7.81 5.22
CA ALA A 63 6.28 7.24 6.33
C ALA A 63 6.90 8.35 7.20
N GLN A 64 7.46 9.39 6.58
CA GLN A 64 7.99 10.55 7.30
C GLN A 64 6.91 11.26 8.14
N ALA A 65 5.74 11.50 7.55
CA ALA A 65 4.64 12.18 8.25
C ALA A 65 4.13 11.37 9.43
N ILE A 66 3.98 10.06 9.27
CA ILE A 66 3.56 9.15 10.34
C ILE A 66 4.61 9.12 11.44
N ALA A 67 5.88 8.96 11.09
CA ALA A 67 6.98 8.92 12.05
C ALA A 67 7.06 10.22 12.86
N LYS A 68 6.92 11.36 12.20
CA LYS A 68 6.92 12.66 12.86
C LYS A 68 5.75 12.83 13.82
N HIS A 69 4.54 12.46 13.35
CA HIS A 69 3.31 12.63 14.14
C HIS A 69 3.33 11.80 15.44
N TYR A 70 3.79 10.55 15.36
CA TYR A 70 3.83 9.64 16.51
C TYR A 70 5.17 9.64 17.25
N GLY A 71 6.14 10.44 16.84
CA GLY A 71 7.46 10.48 17.46
C GLY A 71 8.22 9.16 17.36
N ILE A 72 8.08 8.45 16.24
CA ILE A 72 8.80 7.18 16.03
C ILE A 72 10.29 7.46 15.84
N LYS A 73 11.12 6.75 16.58
CA LYS A 73 12.56 6.96 16.63
C LYS A 73 13.35 5.66 16.56
N LYS A 74 14.66 5.78 16.45
CA LYS A 74 15.58 4.63 16.49
C LYS A 74 15.27 3.71 17.68
N GLY A 75 15.19 2.42 17.42
CA GLY A 75 14.86 1.40 18.42
C GLY A 75 13.38 1.10 18.55
N ASP A 76 12.51 1.95 18.03
CA ASP A 76 11.07 1.67 18.02
C ASP A 76 10.73 0.55 17.02
N ARG A 77 9.63 -0.14 17.29
CA ARG A 77 9.19 -1.30 16.50
C ARG A 77 7.88 -0.97 15.78
N ILE A 78 7.83 -1.27 14.50
CA ILE A 78 6.68 -1.02 13.63
C ILE A 78 6.19 -2.35 13.06
N LEU A 79 4.91 -2.63 13.24
CA LEU A 79 4.23 -3.78 12.62
C LEU A 79 3.19 -3.26 11.63
N ASP A 80 3.30 -3.67 10.38
CA ASP A 80 2.31 -3.38 9.34
C ASP A 80 1.45 -4.62 9.08
N VAL A 81 0.18 -4.54 9.39
CA VAL A 81 -0.80 -5.61 9.16
C VAL A 81 -1.46 -5.38 7.80
N GLY A 82 -1.30 -6.32 6.89
CA GLY A 82 -1.70 -6.15 5.50
C GLY A 82 -0.61 -5.44 4.68
N CYS A 83 0.64 -5.75 4.94
CA CYS A 83 1.78 -5.01 4.37
C CYS A 83 1.95 -5.18 2.85
N GLY A 84 1.32 -6.17 2.24
CA GLY A 84 1.49 -6.46 0.83
C GLY A 84 2.96 -6.69 0.47
N LYS A 85 3.44 -6.01 -0.55
CA LYS A 85 4.84 -6.08 -0.99
C LYS A 85 5.82 -5.30 -0.10
N GLY A 86 5.32 -4.68 0.98
CA GLY A 86 6.16 -4.02 1.97
C GLY A 86 6.67 -2.63 1.56
N PHE A 87 6.02 -1.95 0.63
CA PHE A 87 6.47 -0.62 0.17
C PHE A 87 6.53 0.40 1.30
N LEU A 88 5.49 0.46 2.12
CA LEU A 88 5.46 1.37 3.26
C LEU A 88 6.50 0.99 4.32
N LEU A 89 6.66 -0.30 4.60
CA LEU A 89 7.70 -0.79 5.53
C LEU A 89 9.10 -0.41 5.05
N HIS A 90 9.37 -0.56 3.75
CA HIS A 90 10.64 -0.12 3.17
C HIS A 90 10.90 1.35 3.47
N GLU A 91 9.89 2.19 3.30
CA GLU A 91 10.05 3.62 3.55
C GLU A 91 10.21 3.95 5.03
N PHE A 92 9.64 3.17 5.94
CA PHE A 92 9.92 3.33 7.36
C PHE A 92 11.38 3.04 7.71
N THR A 93 12.04 2.10 7.02
CA THR A 93 13.48 1.87 7.24
C THR A 93 14.32 3.08 6.83
N ARG A 94 13.86 3.85 5.84
CA ARG A 94 14.51 5.08 5.40
C ARG A 94 14.16 6.29 6.28
N ALA A 95 12.88 6.42 6.66
CA ALA A 95 12.39 7.54 7.47
C ALA A 95 12.87 7.46 8.92
N VAL A 96 13.05 6.24 9.44
CA VAL A 96 13.49 5.98 10.83
C VAL A 96 14.69 5.03 10.81
N PRO A 97 15.90 5.53 10.47
CA PRO A 97 17.10 4.69 10.51
C PRO A 97 17.31 4.08 11.90
N GLY A 98 17.46 2.75 11.94
CA GLY A 98 17.60 2.00 13.19
C GLY A 98 16.28 1.61 13.86
N GLY A 99 15.14 1.94 13.26
CA GLY A 99 13.85 1.37 13.64
C GLY A 99 13.73 -0.09 13.19
N GLU A 100 12.97 -0.89 13.91
CA GLU A 100 12.69 -2.28 13.56
C GLU A 100 11.33 -2.38 12.87
N VAL A 101 11.27 -2.98 11.69
CA VAL A 101 10.03 -3.14 10.93
C VAL A 101 9.70 -4.61 10.73
N ALA A 102 8.41 -4.93 10.79
CA ALA A 102 7.88 -6.24 10.46
C ALA A 102 6.53 -6.09 9.77
N GLY A 103 6.20 -6.99 8.88
CA GLY A 103 4.92 -6.98 8.18
C GLY A 103 4.31 -8.36 8.11
N ILE A 104 2.99 -8.40 8.10
CA ILE A 104 2.22 -9.63 7.86
C ILE A 104 1.18 -9.36 6.76
N ASP A 105 0.96 -10.34 5.92
CA ASP A 105 -0.04 -10.27 4.87
C ASP A 105 -0.63 -11.65 4.61
N ILE A 106 -1.87 -11.68 4.12
CA ILE A 106 -2.53 -12.92 3.72
C ILE A 106 -1.96 -13.45 2.39
N SER A 107 -1.38 -12.58 1.59
CA SER A 107 -0.85 -12.94 0.27
C SER A 107 0.52 -13.60 0.37
N THR A 108 0.58 -14.89 0.13
CA THR A 108 1.86 -15.61 0.03
C THR A 108 2.66 -15.19 -1.21
N TYR A 109 2.00 -14.63 -2.20
CA TYR A 109 2.68 -14.12 -3.39
C TYR A 109 3.39 -12.79 -3.13
N ALA A 110 2.80 -11.91 -2.31
CA ALA A 110 3.36 -10.57 -2.05
C ALA A 110 4.55 -10.58 -1.09
N ILE A 111 4.55 -11.51 -0.13
CA ILE A 111 5.57 -11.59 0.92
C ILE A 111 6.90 -12.16 0.40
#